data_882562726e9ecd3c5d3e809a3d3c9a61
#
_entry.id   882562726e9ecd3c5d3e809a3d3c9a61
#
_cell.length_a   1.000
_cell.length_b   1.000
_cell.length_c   1.000
_cell.angle_alpha   90.00
_cell.angle_beta   90.00
_cell.angle_gamma   90.00
#
_symmetry.space_group_name_H-M   'P 1'
#
loop_
_entity.id
_entity.type
_entity.pdbx_description
1 polymer ?
#
loop_
_entity_poly.entity_id
_entity_poly.type
_entity_poly.pdbx_seq_one_letter_code
_entity_poly.pdbx_strand_id
1 'polypeptide(L)'
;MSNSFLRKLIFDEKIRSLVVQTLIIGIFALIIYLVTQQTAYNLEKRGIGTGFGFLNMSAGYDISIRLIPYTSESTHFRAYLVGLINTLMISICGCFLATILGFLVGIIRLSSNWLFRNIAYVYVEFTRNVPVLLQIILYYTILLYLPKIKQALVLFDTFYITNRGIYSPAPIFKDGFSIVAWSFVVAIIFSIFLKKYLKKKQEKSGNQYPIFYINSALIIFTPIIFYYIMGMPLDFDHPILKGFNFKGGMVVRPEFMGMLLGLSIYTAAFISETVRSGIISVSKGQREASQALGLKNNLVLRLIVIPQALRVIIPPLTSQYLNLTKNSSLGIAIGYADLVHGFGGISLNQTGKAIEIMSMVMVTYLTISLTISLFMNIYNKSVQFKGNA
;
A
#
# COMPACT_ATOMS: atom_id res chain seq x y z
N MET A 1 -52.53 27.49 -15.62
CA MET A 1 -51.35 27.25 -14.75
C MET A 1 -50.34 26.23 -15.30
N SER A 2 -50.70 25.29 -16.18
CA SER A 2 -49.79 24.22 -16.66
C SER A 2 -48.72 24.67 -17.67
N ASN A 3 -48.99 25.72 -18.48
CA ASN A 3 -48.02 26.14 -19.52
C ASN A 3 -46.77 26.86 -19.00
N SER A 4 -46.82 27.47 -17.80
CA SER A 4 -45.65 28.16 -17.24
C SER A 4 -44.61 27.18 -16.63
N PHE A 5 -45.08 26.04 -16.08
CA PHE A 5 -44.22 25.01 -15.50
C PHE A 5 -43.50 24.23 -16.62
N LEU A 6 -44.22 23.80 -17.65
CA LEU A 6 -43.64 23.12 -18.81
C LEU A 6 -42.64 24.01 -19.56
N ARG A 7 -42.92 25.30 -19.70
CA ARG A 7 -41.98 26.25 -20.29
C ARG A 7 -40.70 26.44 -19.47
N LYS A 8 -40.79 26.49 -18.12
CA LYS A 8 -39.61 26.51 -17.23
C LYS A 8 -38.81 25.23 -17.31
N LEU A 9 -39.48 24.08 -17.40
CA LEU A 9 -38.85 22.77 -17.54
C LEU A 9 -38.01 22.62 -18.84
N ILE A 10 -38.47 23.25 -19.95
CA ILE A 10 -37.81 23.17 -21.24
C ILE A 10 -36.71 24.23 -21.38
N PHE A 11 -36.92 25.46 -20.90
CA PHE A 11 -36.07 26.61 -21.18
C PHE A 11 -35.13 26.99 -20.03
N ASP A 12 -35.40 26.55 -18.77
CA ASP A 12 -34.47 26.80 -17.65
C ASP A 12 -33.50 25.65 -17.51
N GLU A 13 -32.21 25.93 -17.79
CA GLU A 13 -31.13 24.95 -17.77
C GLU A 13 -30.95 24.30 -16.39
N LYS A 14 -31.11 25.05 -15.31
CA LYS A 14 -30.98 24.55 -13.94
C LYS A 14 -32.11 23.57 -13.59
N ILE A 15 -33.35 23.93 -13.95
CA ILE A 15 -34.52 23.08 -13.68
C ILE A 15 -34.47 21.82 -14.52
N ARG A 16 -34.11 21.93 -15.80
CA ARG A 16 -33.94 20.78 -16.69
C ARG A 16 -32.85 19.82 -16.19
N SER A 17 -31.68 20.37 -15.79
CA SER A 17 -30.59 19.58 -15.22
C SER A 17 -31.03 18.83 -13.95
N LEU A 18 -31.75 19.52 -13.05
CA LEU A 18 -32.23 18.90 -11.81
C LEU A 18 -33.27 17.81 -12.07
N VAL A 19 -34.21 18.02 -13.00
CA VAL A 19 -35.21 17.02 -13.39
C VAL A 19 -34.54 15.79 -14.03
N VAL A 20 -33.60 16.01 -14.95
CA VAL A 20 -32.85 14.90 -15.58
C VAL A 20 -32.04 14.12 -14.55
N GLN A 21 -31.35 14.80 -13.65
CA GLN A 21 -30.60 14.13 -12.58
C GLN A 21 -31.55 13.33 -11.65
N THR A 22 -32.67 13.90 -11.26
CA THR A 22 -33.65 13.22 -10.40
C THR A 22 -34.24 11.99 -11.10
N LEU A 23 -34.56 12.10 -12.40
CA LEU A 23 -35.01 10.96 -13.21
C LEU A 23 -33.95 9.85 -13.31
N ILE A 24 -32.73 10.21 -13.59
CA ILE A 24 -31.61 9.24 -13.65
C ILE A 24 -31.46 8.53 -12.31
N ILE A 25 -31.44 9.29 -11.20
CA ILE A 25 -31.32 8.72 -9.85
C ILE A 25 -32.55 7.83 -9.55
N GLY A 26 -33.77 8.27 -9.92
CA GLY A 26 -34.99 7.49 -9.74
C GLY A 26 -34.98 6.18 -10.52
N ILE A 27 -34.58 6.22 -11.79
CA ILE A 27 -34.41 5.01 -12.63
C ILE A 27 -33.38 4.07 -12.02
N PHE A 28 -32.23 4.60 -11.60
CA PHE A 28 -31.17 3.80 -10.98
C PHE A 28 -31.64 3.15 -9.67
N ALA A 29 -32.34 3.89 -8.81
CA ALA A 29 -32.94 3.38 -7.59
C ALA A 29 -33.98 2.29 -7.86
N LEU A 30 -34.82 2.49 -8.90
CA LEU A 30 -35.80 1.49 -9.32
C LEU A 30 -35.11 0.20 -9.82
N ILE A 31 -34.08 0.32 -10.63
CA ILE A 31 -33.30 -0.85 -11.09
C ILE A 31 -32.72 -1.60 -9.90
N ILE A 32 -32.09 -0.90 -8.96
CA ILE A 32 -31.54 -1.52 -7.74
C ILE A 32 -32.65 -2.24 -6.96
N TYR A 33 -33.80 -1.61 -6.78
CA TYR A 33 -34.93 -2.19 -6.09
C TYR A 33 -35.42 -3.50 -6.77
N LEU A 34 -35.64 -3.46 -8.10
CA LEU A 34 -36.07 -4.63 -8.86
C LEU A 34 -35.05 -5.77 -8.81
N VAL A 35 -33.75 -5.43 -8.95
CA VAL A 35 -32.65 -6.43 -8.85
C VAL A 35 -32.60 -7.05 -7.46
N THR A 36 -32.74 -6.24 -6.39
CA THR A 36 -32.71 -6.78 -5.01
C THR A 36 -33.92 -7.65 -4.72
N GLN A 37 -35.12 -7.27 -5.16
CA GLN A 37 -36.33 -8.10 -5.03
C GLN A 37 -36.22 -9.42 -5.77
N GLN A 38 -35.78 -9.37 -7.03
CA GLN A 38 -35.60 -10.58 -7.84
C GLN A 38 -34.54 -11.50 -7.25
N THR A 39 -33.45 -10.91 -6.71
CA THR A 39 -32.39 -11.66 -6.06
C THR A 39 -32.90 -12.34 -4.79
N ALA A 40 -33.62 -11.60 -3.93
CA ALA A 40 -34.21 -12.17 -2.72
C ALA A 40 -35.16 -13.35 -3.02
N TYR A 41 -36.05 -13.18 -4.00
CA TYR A 41 -36.94 -14.25 -4.48
C TYR A 41 -36.15 -15.49 -4.97
N ASN A 42 -35.10 -15.27 -5.77
CA ASN A 42 -34.30 -16.39 -6.30
C ASN A 42 -33.51 -17.12 -5.20
N LEU A 43 -33.04 -16.41 -4.18
CA LEU A 43 -32.34 -17.00 -3.02
C LEU A 43 -33.30 -17.85 -2.17
N GLU A 44 -34.48 -17.32 -1.88
CA GLU A 44 -35.52 -18.04 -1.15
C GLU A 44 -35.93 -19.32 -1.88
N LYS A 45 -36.18 -19.25 -3.20
CA LYS A 45 -36.52 -20.39 -4.05
C LYS A 45 -35.43 -21.47 -4.08
N ARG A 46 -34.15 -21.07 -3.91
CA ARG A 46 -33.01 -21.98 -3.84
C ARG A 46 -32.68 -22.47 -2.44
N GLY A 47 -33.46 -22.06 -1.44
CA GLY A 47 -33.19 -22.40 -0.03
C GLY A 47 -31.91 -21.80 0.53
N ILE A 48 -31.35 -20.78 -0.12
CA ILE A 48 -30.15 -20.08 0.34
C ILE A 48 -30.57 -19.04 1.38
N GLY A 49 -30.37 -19.35 2.66
CA GLY A 49 -30.61 -18.39 3.73
C GLY A 49 -29.75 -17.14 3.57
N THR A 50 -30.32 -15.96 3.83
CA THR A 50 -29.60 -14.67 3.84
C THR A 50 -29.15 -14.30 5.24
N GLY A 51 -28.11 -13.44 5.35
CA GLY A 51 -27.68 -12.85 6.60
C GLY A 51 -26.24 -13.17 6.99
N PHE A 52 -25.74 -12.44 7.96
CA PHE A 52 -24.33 -12.45 8.41
C PHE A 52 -24.04 -13.44 9.54
N GLY A 53 -24.99 -14.30 9.92
CA GLY A 53 -24.83 -15.27 11.02
C GLY A 53 -23.65 -16.23 10.80
N PHE A 54 -23.30 -16.52 9.54
CA PHE A 54 -22.17 -17.37 9.18
C PHE A 54 -20.82 -16.83 9.68
N LEU A 55 -20.70 -15.53 9.90
CA LEU A 55 -19.46 -14.92 10.39
C LEU A 55 -19.00 -15.48 11.72
N ASN A 56 -19.93 -15.95 12.56
CA ASN A 56 -19.66 -16.55 13.86
C ASN A 56 -19.44 -18.08 13.80
N MET A 57 -19.64 -18.68 12.63
CA MET A 57 -19.40 -20.12 12.44
C MET A 57 -17.90 -20.38 12.25
N SER A 58 -17.45 -21.60 12.62
CA SER A 58 -16.08 -22.05 12.36
C SER A 58 -15.80 -22.05 10.87
N ALA A 59 -14.64 -21.52 10.48
CA ALA A 59 -14.23 -21.41 9.08
C ALA A 59 -13.84 -22.77 8.49
N GLY A 60 -13.33 -23.71 9.30
CA GLY A 60 -13.02 -25.07 8.84
C GLY A 60 -11.80 -25.19 7.92
N TYR A 61 -11.04 -24.12 7.68
CA TYR A 61 -9.84 -24.12 6.83
C TYR A 61 -8.69 -23.38 7.47
N ASP A 62 -7.45 -23.69 7.09
CA ASP A 62 -6.25 -22.99 7.57
C ASP A 62 -5.77 -21.94 6.57
N ILE A 63 -5.15 -20.86 7.08
CA ILE A 63 -4.53 -19.80 6.30
C ILE A 63 -3.03 -19.80 6.62
N SER A 64 -2.23 -20.10 5.62
CA SER A 64 -0.78 -20.26 5.77
C SER A 64 -0.03 -18.96 6.11
N ILE A 65 -0.48 -17.82 5.58
CA ILE A 65 0.10 -16.49 5.82
C ILE A 65 -0.84 -15.74 6.74
N ARG A 66 -0.39 -15.52 7.99
CA ARG A 66 -1.19 -14.87 9.02
C ARG A 66 -0.32 -14.05 9.97
N LEU A 67 -0.70 -12.82 10.21
CA LEU A 67 -0.06 -11.93 11.18
C LEU A 67 -0.78 -11.91 12.53
N ILE A 68 -1.99 -12.48 12.59
CA ILE A 68 -2.76 -12.63 13.83
C ILE A 68 -3.04 -14.11 14.06
N PRO A 69 -3.22 -14.56 15.33
CA PRO A 69 -3.53 -15.95 15.63
C PRO A 69 -4.80 -16.40 14.90
N TYR A 70 -4.70 -17.51 14.19
CA TYR A 70 -5.80 -18.10 13.40
C TYR A 70 -5.59 -19.62 13.32
N THR A 71 -6.67 -20.37 13.44
CA THR A 71 -6.74 -21.82 13.28
C THR A 71 -7.98 -22.19 12.48
N SER A 72 -8.09 -23.43 12.02
CA SER A 72 -9.29 -23.94 11.33
C SER A 72 -10.57 -23.86 12.17
N GLU A 73 -10.45 -23.82 13.51
CA GLU A 73 -11.58 -23.63 14.43
C GLU A 73 -12.01 -22.16 14.55
N SER A 74 -11.18 -21.23 14.08
CA SER A 74 -11.50 -19.80 14.09
C SER A 74 -12.71 -19.50 13.22
N THR A 75 -13.42 -18.42 13.53
CA THR A 75 -14.64 -18.02 12.81
C THR A 75 -14.34 -17.44 11.42
N HIS A 76 -15.35 -17.43 10.53
CA HIS A 76 -15.26 -16.74 9.24
C HIS A 76 -14.96 -15.24 9.39
N PHE A 77 -15.42 -14.59 10.46
CA PHE A 77 -15.05 -13.21 10.77
C PHE A 77 -13.55 -13.07 11.06
N ARG A 78 -12.97 -14.03 11.76
CA ARG A 78 -11.52 -14.06 12.00
C ARG A 78 -10.75 -14.28 10.69
N ALA A 79 -11.25 -15.14 9.80
CA ALA A 79 -10.68 -15.33 8.46
C ALA A 79 -10.73 -14.04 7.62
N TYR A 80 -11.85 -13.29 7.68
CA TYR A 80 -11.98 -11.97 7.07
C TYR A 80 -10.90 -11.00 7.57
N LEU A 81 -10.67 -10.93 8.88
CA LEU A 81 -9.62 -10.06 9.47
C LEU A 81 -8.23 -10.47 9.01
N VAL A 82 -7.92 -11.76 8.92
CA VAL A 82 -6.63 -12.24 8.39
C VAL A 82 -6.45 -11.81 6.94
N GLY A 83 -7.46 -12.02 6.10
CA GLY A 83 -7.43 -11.59 4.69
C GLY A 83 -7.27 -10.07 4.54
N LEU A 84 -7.96 -9.28 5.36
CA LEU A 84 -7.83 -7.82 5.40
C LEU A 84 -6.40 -7.39 5.76
N ILE A 85 -5.82 -7.97 6.81
CA ILE A 85 -4.46 -7.66 7.25
C ILE A 85 -3.44 -8.04 6.17
N ASN A 86 -3.61 -9.20 5.53
CA ASN A 86 -2.74 -9.63 4.44
C ASN A 86 -2.83 -8.69 3.23
N THR A 87 -4.04 -8.22 2.89
CA THR A 87 -4.25 -7.20 1.84
C THR A 87 -3.56 -5.88 2.17
N LEU A 88 -3.67 -5.41 3.41
CA LEU A 88 -3.01 -4.19 3.86
C LEU A 88 -1.49 -4.35 3.88
N MET A 89 -0.98 -5.49 4.37
CA MET A 89 0.45 -5.77 4.40
C MET A 89 1.08 -5.72 3.01
N ILE A 90 0.51 -6.45 2.04
CA ILE A 90 1.04 -6.45 0.68
C ILE A 90 0.92 -5.07 0.01
N SER A 91 -0.16 -4.34 0.29
CA SER A 91 -0.39 -3.00 -0.26
C SER A 91 0.61 -2.00 0.29
N ILE A 92 0.84 -1.97 1.61
CA ILE A 92 1.79 -1.04 2.25
C ILE A 92 3.22 -1.36 1.82
N CYS A 93 3.66 -2.63 1.93
CA CYS A 93 4.99 -3.05 1.52
C CYS A 93 5.22 -2.82 0.03
N GLY A 94 4.23 -3.15 -0.80
CA GLY A 94 4.27 -2.96 -2.25
C GLY A 94 4.34 -1.50 -2.66
N CYS A 95 3.52 -0.62 -2.08
CA CYS A 95 3.57 0.82 -2.35
C CYS A 95 4.91 1.43 -1.93
N PHE A 96 5.44 1.04 -0.76
CA PHE A 96 6.74 1.49 -0.29
C PHE A 96 7.87 1.10 -1.24
N LEU A 97 7.95 -0.18 -1.58
CA LEU A 97 8.99 -0.71 -2.48
C LEU A 97 8.84 -0.15 -3.90
N ALA A 98 7.62 -0.08 -4.44
CA ALA A 98 7.33 0.49 -5.75
C ALA A 98 7.72 1.98 -5.83
N THR A 99 7.52 2.72 -4.74
CA THR A 99 7.91 4.15 -4.69
C THR A 99 9.42 4.30 -4.74
N ILE A 100 10.16 3.57 -3.91
CA ILE A 100 11.62 3.62 -3.91
C ILE A 100 12.18 3.26 -5.30
N LEU A 101 11.76 2.11 -5.84
CA LEU A 101 12.22 1.64 -7.15
C LEU A 101 11.80 2.60 -8.27
N GLY A 102 10.56 3.08 -8.23
CA GLY A 102 10.03 4.00 -9.25
C GLY A 102 10.74 5.35 -9.27
N PHE A 103 11.05 5.93 -8.10
CA PHE A 103 11.84 7.15 -8.02
C PHE A 103 13.27 6.93 -8.50
N LEU A 104 13.92 5.85 -8.08
CA LEU A 104 15.27 5.51 -8.54
C LEU A 104 15.33 5.35 -10.07
N VAL A 105 14.45 4.54 -10.63
CA VAL A 105 14.41 4.31 -12.09
C VAL A 105 14.01 5.59 -12.83
N GLY A 106 13.08 6.39 -12.32
CA GLY A 106 12.67 7.67 -12.90
C GLY A 106 13.83 8.67 -13.00
N ILE A 107 14.67 8.74 -11.97
CA ILE A 107 15.89 9.57 -11.95
C ILE A 107 16.93 9.01 -12.92
N ILE A 108 17.15 7.68 -12.95
CA ILE A 108 18.10 7.02 -13.85
C ILE A 108 17.74 7.29 -15.31
N ARG A 109 16.46 7.33 -15.68
CA ARG A 109 15.98 7.67 -17.03
C ARG A 109 16.31 9.11 -17.46
N LEU A 110 16.66 9.99 -16.53
CA LEU A 110 17.09 11.36 -16.79
C LEU A 110 18.63 11.50 -16.81
N SER A 111 19.35 10.41 -16.60
CA SER A 111 20.82 10.40 -16.57
C SER A 111 21.38 10.77 -17.95
N SER A 112 22.49 11.51 -17.94
CA SER A 112 23.33 11.76 -19.13
C SER A 112 24.04 10.49 -19.62
N ASN A 113 24.24 9.50 -18.75
CA ASN A 113 24.85 8.22 -19.11
C ASN A 113 23.85 7.41 -19.96
N TRP A 114 24.24 7.16 -21.23
CA TRP A 114 23.42 6.45 -22.20
C TRP A 114 23.05 5.02 -21.76
N LEU A 115 23.99 4.29 -21.15
CA LEU A 115 23.77 2.89 -20.75
C LEU A 115 22.69 2.78 -19.68
N PHE A 116 22.84 3.53 -18.58
CA PHE A 116 21.86 3.51 -17.48
C PHE A 116 20.48 4.00 -17.95
N ARG A 117 20.44 5.05 -18.76
CA ARG A 117 19.19 5.56 -19.33
C ARG A 117 18.48 4.51 -20.17
N ASN A 118 19.21 3.79 -21.06
CA ASN A 118 18.62 2.76 -21.92
C ASN A 118 18.16 1.53 -21.14
N ILE A 119 18.92 1.05 -20.17
CA ILE A 119 18.50 -0.08 -19.32
C ILE A 119 17.18 0.27 -18.59
N ALA A 120 17.12 1.45 -18.00
CA ALA A 120 15.91 1.91 -17.33
C ALA A 120 14.74 2.11 -18.31
N TYR A 121 15.00 2.58 -19.53
CA TYR A 121 13.98 2.69 -20.58
C TYR A 121 13.40 1.33 -20.96
N VAL A 122 14.26 0.36 -21.30
CA VAL A 122 13.85 -0.99 -21.67
C VAL A 122 13.04 -1.66 -20.55
N TYR A 123 13.50 -1.54 -19.30
CA TYR A 123 12.75 -2.04 -18.15
C TYR A 123 11.33 -1.46 -18.09
N VAL A 124 11.19 -0.16 -18.21
CA VAL A 124 9.88 0.52 -18.10
C VAL A 124 8.96 0.12 -19.26
N GLU A 125 9.47 0.14 -20.50
CA GLU A 125 8.66 -0.25 -21.66
C GLU A 125 8.25 -1.72 -21.61
N PHE A 126 9.16 -2.63 -21.26
CA PHE A 126 8.83 -4.04 -21.11
C PHE A 126 7.77 -4.26 -20.03
N THR A 127 8.00 -3.69 -18.82
CA THR A 127 7.13 -3.92 -17.66
C THR A 127 5.73 -3.36 -17.87
N ARG A 128 5.60 -2.19 -18.48
CA ARG A 128 4.29 -1.56 -18.75
C ARG A 128 3.47 -2.28 -19.81
N ASN A 129 4.11 -2.97 -20.74
CA ASN A 129 3.44 -3.67 -21.84
C ASN A 129 3.11 -5.14 -21.52
N VAL A 130 3.60 -5.69 -20.40
CA VAL A 130 3.28 -7.05 -19.94
C VAL A 130 2.24 -6.98 -18.83
N PRO A 131 1.13 -7.76 -18.91
CA PRO A 131 0.10 -7.79 -17.87
C PRO A 131 0.67 -8.13 -16.49
N VAL A 132 0.24 -7.40 -15.47
CA VAL A 132 0.74 -7.56 -14.09
C VAL A 132 0.55 -8.99 -13.55
N LEU A 133 -0.54 -9.65 -13.91
CA LEU A 133 -0.80 -11.04 -13.49
C LEU A 133 0.30 -11.99 -13.99
N LEU A 134 0.73 -11.86 -15.23
CA LEU A 134 1.80 -12.67 -15.79
C LEU A 134 3.12 -12.44 -15.06
N GLN A 135 3.41 -11.20 -14.69
CA GLN A 135 4.61 -10.86 -13.91
C GLN A 135 4.55 -11.48 -12.50
N ILE A 136 3.41 -11.43 -11.83
CA ILE A 136 3.22 -12.08 -10.53
C ILE A 136 3.48 -13.58 -10.62
N ILE A 137 2.88 -14.25 -11.61
CA ILE A 137 3.07 -15.70 -11.84
C ILE A 137 4.53 -16.00 -12.17
N LEU A 138 5.19 -15.18 -13.00
CA LEU A 138 6.61 -15.34 -13.35
C LEU A 138 7.50 -15.30 -12.09
N TYR A 139 7.39 -14.24 -11.27
CA TYR A 139 8.21 -14.12 -10.07
C TYR A 139 7.92 -15.23 -9.07
N TYR A 140 6.66 -15.59 -8.89
CA TYR A 140 6.28 -16.71 -8.04
C TYR A 140 6.90 -18.03 -8.54
N THR A 141 6.82 -18.30 -9.84
CA THR A 141 7.41 -19.49 -10.45
C THR A 141 8.92 -19.53 -10.27
N ILE A 142 9.63 -18.41 -10.48
CA ILE A 142 11.06 -18.33 -10.23
C ILE A 142 11.39 -18.71 -8.77
N LEU A 143 10.62 -18.25 -7.81
CA LEU A 143 10.81 -18.57 -6.39
C LEU A 143 10.59 -20.07 -6.10
N LEU A 144 9.68 -20.74 -6.79
CA LEU A 144 9.47 -22.17 -6.64
C LEU A 144 10.62 -23.04 -7.19
N TYR A 145 11.43 -22.50 -8.12
CA TYR A 145 12.64 -23.16 -8.64
C TYR A 145 13.88 -22.94 -7.76
N LEU A 146 13.77 -22.20 -6.67
CA LEU A 146 14.86 -22.10 -5.69
C LEU A 146 15.19 -23.47 -5.07
N PRO A 147 16.39 -23.63 -4.47
CA PRO A 147 16.83 -24.90 -3.88
C PRO A 147 15.84 -25.45 -2.85
N LYS A 148 15.77 -26.79 -2.78
CA LYS A 148 14.99 -27.48 -1.74
C LYS A 148 15.56 -27.22 -0.35
N ILE A 149 14.78 -27.46 0.69
CA ILE A 149 15.15 -27.18 2.10
C ILE A 149 16.51 -27.76 2.50
N LYS A 150 16.83 -28.99 2.09
CA LYS A 150 18.12 -29.63 2.41
C LYS A 150 19.33 -29.00 1.68
N GLN A 151 19.08 -28.23 0.65
CA GLN A 151 20.08 -27.55 -0.18
C GLN A 151 19.92 -26.03 -0.10
N ALA A 152 19.34 -25.54 1.01
CA ALA A 152 19.07 -24.14 1.21
C ALA A 152 20.31 -23.28 0.95
N LEU A 153 20.15 -22.15 0.25
CA LEU A 153 21.19 -21.15 0.16
C LEU A 153 21.25 -20.42 1.50
N VAL A 154 22.41 -20.48 2.16
CA VAL A 154 22.63 -19.87 3.47
C VAL A 154 23.27 -18.49 3.28
N LEU A 155 22.65 -17.46 3.85
CA LEU A 155 23.16 -16.09 3.88
C LEU A 155 23.42 -15.69 5.34
N PHE A 156 24.67 -15.25 5.62
CA PHE A 156 25.10 -14.81 6.95
C PHE A 156 24.85 -15.85 8.06
N ASP A 157 24.89 -17.15 7.74
CA ASP A 157 24.61 -18.28 8.65
C ASP A 157 23.26 -18.18 9.41
N THR A 158 22.37 -17.33 8.95
CA THR A 158 21.18 -16.94 9.68
C THR A 158 19.91 -16.99 8.82
N PHE A 159 20.05 -16.72 7.52
CA PHE A 159 18.95 -16.73 6.57
C PHE A 159 19.06 -17.90 5.61
N TYR A 160 17.98 -18.64 5.44
CA TYR A 160 17.92 -19.80 4.56
C TYR A 160 16.92 -19.56 3.44
N ILE A 161 17.43 -19.48 2.20
CA ILE A 161 16.63 -19.24 0.99
C ILE A 161 16.31 -20.59 0.36
N THR A 162 15.01 -20.88 0.22
CA THR A 162 14.50 -22.15 -0.31
C THR A 162 13.29 -21.92 -1.20
N ASN A 163 12.88 -22.96 -1.93
CA ASN A 163 11.64 -22.97 -2.71
C ASN A 163 10.35 -22.92 -1.87
N ARG A 164 10.45 -23.10 -0.53
CA ARG A 164 9.32 -22.95 0.41
C ARG A 164 9.28 -21.58 1.08
N GLY A 165 10.25 -20.71 0.79
CA GLY A 165 10.37 -19.37 1.30
C GLY A 165 11.74 -19.04 1.88
N ILE A 166 11.85 -17.83 2.41
CA ILE A 166 13.03 -17.36 3.14
C ILE A 166 12.77 -17.55 4.62
N TYR A 167 13.58 -18.40 5.25
CA TYR A 167 13.56 -18.58 6.70
C TYR A 167 14.54 -17.60 7.32
N SER A 168 14.11 -16.93 8.39
CA SER A 168 14.89 -15.94 9.13
C SER A 168 14.63 -16.05 10.62
N PRO A 169 15.51 -15.50 11.48
CA PRO A 169 15.24 -15.43 12.91
C PRO A 169 13.93 -14.71 13.20
N ALA A 170 13.13 -15.25 14.09
CA ALA A 170 11.91 -14.60 14.58
C ALA A 170 12.24 -13.80 15.85
N PRO A 171 11.83 -12.51 15.93
CA PRO A 171 12.04 -11.74 17.14
C PRO A 171 11.16 -12.28 18.29
N ILE A 172 11.76 -12.52 19.45
CA ILE A 172 11.08 -12.84 20.71
C ILE A 172 11.10 -11.60 21.56
N PHE A 173 9.93 -11.04 21.79
CA PHE A 173 9.76 -9.86 22.62
C PHE A 173 9.63 -10.30 24.08
N LYS A 174 10.65 -10.02 24.90
CA LYS A 174 10.66 -10.27 26.34
C LYS A 174 9.95 -9.14 27.10
N ASP A 175 9.70 -9.37 28.40
CA ASP A 175 9.14 -8.36 29.28
C ASP A 175 10.00 -7.08 29.27
N GLY A 176 9.32 -5.92 29.18
CA GLY A 176 9.99 -4.62 29.04
C GLY A 176 10.13 -4.12 27.60
N PHE A 177 9.94 -4.96 26.56
CA PHE A 177 10.00 -4.50 25.16
C PHE A 177 8.91 -3.47 24.84
N SER A 178 7.75 -3.57 25.45
CA SER A 178 6.67 -2.58 25.32
C SER A 178 7.11 -1.17 25.71
N ILE A 179 7.95 -1.05 26.75
CA ILE A 179 8.52 0.24 27.21
C ILE A 179 9.46 0.81 26.13
N VAL A 180 10.27 -0.03 25.52
CA VAL A 180 11.14 0.36 24.40
C VAL A 180 10.32 0.85 23.21
N ALA A 181 9.25 0.13 22.85
CA ALA A 181 8.35 0.54 21.76
C ALA A 181 7.65 1.87 22.07
N TRP A 182 7.13 2.05 23.27
CA TRP A 182 6.53 3.31 23.69
C TRP A 182 7.54 4.46 23.74
N SER A 183 8.79 4.22 24.17
CA SER A 183 9.85 5.24 24.15
C SER A 183 10.12 5.78 22.75
N PHE A 184 10.06 4.90 21.72
CA PHE A 184 10.18 5.31 20.32
C PHE A 184 9.01 6.22 19.89
N VAL A 185 7.78 5.87 20.24
CA VAL A 185 6.59 6.68 19.94
C VAL A 185 6.68 8.04 20.63
N VAL A 186 7.05 8.06 21.90
CA VAL A 186 7.24 9.30 22.69
C VAL A 186 8.34 10.16 22.07
N ALA A 187 9.46 9.56 21.65
CA ALA A 187 10.56 10.28 20.99
C ALA A 187 10.10 10.95 19.69
N ILE A 188 9.27 10.26 18.87
CA ILE A 188 8.70 10.85 17.64
C ILE A 188 7.81 12.06 18.00
N ILE A 189 6.89 11.89 18.93
CA ILE A 189 5.99 12.97 19.35
C ILE A 189 6.79 14.16 19.88
N PHE A 190 7.75 13.91 20.76
CA PHE A 190 8.61 14.94 21.33
C PHE A 190 9.46 15.64 20.26
N SER A 191 9.97 14.90 19.27
CA SER A 191 10.73 15.50 18.16
C SER A 191 9.91 16.49 17.33
N ILE A 192 8.60 16.27 17.17
CA ILE A 192 7.70 17.21 16.48
C ILE A 192 7.58 18.53 17.26
N PHE A 193 7.40 18.45 18.58
CA PHE A 193 7.34 19.63 19.44
C PHE A 193 8.69 20.35 19.48
N LEU A 194 9.78 19.62 19.65
CA LEU A 194 11.13 20.15 19.68
C LEU A 194 11.50 20.87 18.38
N LYS A 195 11.12 20.30 17.22
CA LYS A 195 11.30 20.94 15.92
C LYS A 195 10.59 22.30 15.85
N LYS A 196 9.32 22.36 16.29
CA LYS A 196 8.55 23.59 16.32
C LYS A 196 9.20 24.64 17.26
N TYR A 197 9.63 24.20 18.43
CA TYR A 197 10.28 25.07 19.42
C TYR A 197 11.62 25.63 18.91
N LEU A 198 12.49 24.74 18.40
CA LEU A 198 13.80 25.14 17.87
C LEU A 198 13.68 26.07 16.66
N LYS A 199 12.71 25.81 15.76
CA LYS A 199 12.44 26.73 14.64
C LYS A 199 12.02 28.11 15.11
N LYS A 200 11.09 28.21 16.06
CA LYS A 200 10.66 29.48 16.64
C LYS A 200 11.80 30.22 17.37
N LYS A 201 12.68 29.47 18.05
CA LYS A 201 13.87 30.01 18.70
C LYS A 201 14.88 30.53 17.68
N GLN A 202 15.08 29.80 16.57
CA GLN A 202 15.95 30.19 15.46
C GLN A 202 15.45 31.47 14.79
N GLU A 203 14.16 31.62 14.57
CA GLU A 203 13.52 32.81 14.00
C GLU A 203 13.71 34.05 14.91
N LYS A 204 13.76 33.88 16.25
CA LYS A 204 13.93 34.96 17.21
C LYS A 204 15.41 35.35 17.45
N SER A 205 16.30 34.36 17.46
CA SER A 205 17.71 34.60 17.87
C SER A 205 18.68 34.76 16.70
N GLY A 206 18.25 34.42 15.45
CA GLY A 206 19.13 34.40 14.28
C GLY A 206 20.10 33.18 14.26
N ASN A 207 20.25 32.45 15.37
CA ASN A 207 21.17 31.35 15.47
C ASN A 207 20.60 30.09 14.74
N GLN A 208 21.40 29.50 13.84
CA GLN A 208 21.00 28.27 13.14
C GLN A 208 21.29 27.05 14.00
N TYR A 209 20.22 26.27 14.33
CA TYR A 209 20.33 24.99 15.01
C TYR A 209 20.29 23.86 13.99
N PRO A 210 21.10 22.78 14.13
CA PRO A 210 21.06 21.60 13.28
C PRO A 210 19.85 20.71 13.64
N ILE A 211 18.64 21.22 13.43
CA ILE A 211 17.37 20.63 13.87
C ILE A 211 17.21 19.18 13.37
N PHE A 212 17.66 18.91 12.15
CA PHE A 212 17.60 17.56 11.59
C PHE A 212 18.41 16.56 12.41
N TYR A 213 19.66 16.89 12.72
CA TYR A 213 20.56 16.01 13.48
C TYR A 213 20.08 15.81 14.91
N ILE A 214 19.59 16.87 15.58
CA ILE A 214 19.07 16.80 16.95
C ILE A 214 17.84 15.87 16.99
N ASN A 215 16.89 16.03 16.08
CA ASN A 215 15.69 15.19 16.04
C ASN A 215 16.01 13.75 15.67
N SER A 216 16.91 13.52 14.70
CA SER A 216 17.33 12.17 14.32
C SER A 216 18.05 11.47 15.48
N ALA A 217 18.93 12.17 16.18
CA ALA A 217 19.60 11.67 17.37
C ALA A 217 18.58 11.26 18.45
N LEU A 218 17.62 12.14 18.73
CA LEU A 218 16.57 11.86 19.73
C LEU A 218 15.75 10.61 19.36
N ILE A 219 15.29 10.49 18.11
CA ILE A 219 14.47 9.37 17.67
C ILE A 219 15.26 8.04 17.69
N ILE A 220 16.57 8.08 17.38
CA ILE A 220 17.40 6.89 17.32
C ILE A 220 17.91 6.49 18.72
N PHE A 221 18.47 7.43 19.48
CA PHE A 221 19.12 7.09 20.73
C PHE A 221 18.15 6.84 21.89
N THR A 222 16.96 7.49 21.91
CA THR A 222 15.98 7.24 22.98
C THR A 222 15.60 5.77 23.10
N PRO A 223 15.10 5.08 22.05
CA PRO A 223 14.75 3.66 22.16
C PRO A 223 15.98 2.77 22.42
N ILE A 224 17.16 3.13 21.92
CA ILE A 224 18.40 2.38 22.21
C ILE A 224 18.74 2.47 23.70
N ILE A 225 18.66 3.63 24.32
CA ILE A 225 18.90 3.79 25.76
C ILE A 225 17.91 2.97 26.57
N PHE A 226 16.62 3.05 26.24
CA PHE A 226 15.60 2.25 26.93
C PHE A 226 15.78 0.75 26.69
N TYR A 227 16.26 0.34 25.54
CA TYR A 227 16.59 -1.07 25.23
C TYR A 227 17.67 -1.63 26.19
N TYR A 228 18.72 -0.86 26.44
CA TYR A 228 19.76 -1.25 27.39
C TYR A 228 19.29 -1.19 28.85
N ILE A 229 18.52 -0.16 29.24
CA ILE A 229 17.95 -0.01 30.59
C ILE A 229 17.03 -1.19 30.93
N MET A 230 16.25 -1.67 29.96
CA MET A 230 15.34 -2.82 30.12
C MET A 230 16.05 -4.18 30.01
N GLY A 231 17.37 -4.23 29.97
CA GLY A 231 18.13 -5.48 29.93
C GLY A 231 18.06 -6.22 28.58
N MET A 232 18.00 -5.49 27.47
CA MET A 232 17.95 -6.03 26.09
C MET A 232 16.76 -6.98 25.87
N PRO A 233 15.52 -6.49 25.95
CA PRO A 233 14.30 -7.31 25.93
C PRO A 233 13.93 -7.82 24.53
N LEU A 234 14.91 -8.08 23.66
CA LEU A 234 14.74 -8.66 22.34
C LEU A 234 15.69 -9.84 22.18
N ASP A 235 15.15 -10.98 21.87
CA ASP A 235 15.88 -12.20 21.54
C ASP A 235 15.44 -12.71 20.16
N PHE A 236 16.13 -13.69 19.60
CA PHE A 236 15.83 -14.24 18.30
C PHE A 236 15.73 -15.76 18.35
N ASP A 237 14.59 -16.30 17.94
CA ASP A 237 14.42 -17.71 17.67
C ASP A 237 14.97 -18.01 16.27
N HIS A 238 16.03 -18.79 16.20
CA HIS A 238 16.72 -19.12 14.95
C HIS A 238 16.09 -20.36 14.28
N PRO A 239 15.91 -20.33 12.96
CA PRO A 239 15.44 -21.51 12.23
C PRO A 239 16.49 -22.61 12.25
N ILE A 240 16.13 -23.79 12.77
CA ILE A 240 17.00 -24.97 12.84
C ILE A 240 16.42 -26.06 11.94
N LEU A 241 17.25 -26.63 11.05
CA LEU A 241 16.85 -27.73 10.19
C LEU A 241 16.62 -28.99 11.04
N LYS A 242 15.35 -29.46 11.11
CA LYS A 242 14.96 -30.71 11.77
C LYS A 242 14.22 -31.61 10.79
N GLY A 243 14.90 -32.65 10.32
CA GLY A 243 14.34 -33.59 9.34
C GLY A 243 14.14 -32.99 7.95
N PHE A 244 12.88 -32.77 7.56
CA PHE A 244 12.51 -32.27 6.22
C PHE A 244 12.08 -30.81 6.21
N ASN A 245 12.14 -30.10 7.35
CA ASN A 245 11.72 -28.71 7.45
C ASN A 245 12.52 -27.94 8.50
N PHE A 246 12.51 -26.60 8.41
CA PHE A 246 13.00 -25.74 9.49
C PHE A 246 11.97 -25.68 10.62
N LYS A 247 12.45 -25.72 11.86
CA LYS A 247 11.68 -25.44 13.08
C LYS A 247 12.25 -24.19 13.73
N GLY A 248 11.40 -23.37 14.33
CA GLY A 248 11.76 -22.05 14.85
C GLY A 248 11.90 -21.02 13.74
N GLY A 249 12.19 -19.78 14.14
CA GLY A 249 12.27 -18.67 13.24
C GLY A 249 10.94 -18.27 12.60
N MET A 250 11.01 -17.38 11.64
CA MET A 250 9.88 -16.96 10.80
C MET A 250 10.16 -17.31 9.33
N VAL A 251 9.09 -17.50 8.55
CA VAL A 251 9.18 -17.79 7.13
C VAL A 251 8.42 -16.75 6.31
N VAL A 252 9.10 -16.14 5.36
CA VAL A 252 8.46 -15.32 4.32
C VAL A 252 8.17 -16.25 3.14
N ARG A 253 6.90 -16.54 2.91
CA ARG A 253 6.47 -17.54 1.92
C ARG A 253 6.61 -17.04 0.48
N PRO A 254 6.79 -17.95 -0.50
CA PRO A 254 6.93 -17.60 -1.92
C PRO A 254 5.73 -16.83 -2.46
N GLU A 255 4.52 -17.13 -1.98
CA GLU A 255 3.29 -16.44 -2.39
C GLU A 255 3.33 -14.95 -2.05
N PHE A 256 3.77 -14.61 -0.83
CA PHE A 256 3.94 -13.20 -0.44
C PHE A 256 5.05 -12.52 -1.24
N MET A 257 6.19 -13.18 -1.41
CA MET A 257 7.34 -12.61 -2.12
C MET A 257 7.05 -12.43 -3.61
N GLY A 258 6.45 -13.42 -4.27
CA GLY A 258 6.06 -13.35 -5.69
C GLY A 258 5.06 -12.21 -5.93
N MET A 259 4.09 -12.08 -5.02
CA MET A 259 3.13 -10.99 -5.05
C MET A 259 3.79 -9.62 -4.84
N LEU A 260 4.67 -9.51 -3.83
CA LEU A 260 5.39 -8.28 -3.50
C LEU A 260 6.29 -7.83 -4.66
N LEU A 261 7.07 -8.74 -5.23
CA LEU A 261 7.96 -8.45 -6.37
C LEU A 261 7.14 -8.08 -7.61
N GLY A 262 6.12 -8.88 -7.96
CA GLY A 262 5.29 -8.63 -9.12
C GLY A 262 4.61 -7.27 -9.08
N LEU A 263 3.93 -6.95 -7.99
CA LEU A 263 3.23 -5.67 -7.82
C LEU A 263 4.20 -4.49 -7.74
N SER A 264 5.30 -4.65 -7.01
CA SER A 264 6.24 -3.54 -6.80
C SER A 264 7.01 -3.20 -8.06
N ILE A 265 7.53 -4.19 -8.77
CA ILE A 265 8.28 -3.99 -10.01
C ILE A 265 7.36 -3.43 -11.11
N TYR A 266 6.15 -3.97 -11.24
CA TYR A 266 5.15 -3.46 -12.18
C TYR A 266 4.79 -1.99 -11.88
N THR A 267 4.41 -1.69 -10.65
CA THR A 267 3.97 -0.33 -10.27
C THR A 267 5.13 0.67 -10.32
N ALA A 268 6.36 0.24 -10.00
CA ALA A 268 7.56 1.08 -10.11
C ALA A 268 7.80 1.59 -11.52
N ALA A 269 7.48 0.82 -12.55
CA ALA A 269 7.61 1.27 -13.93
C ALA A 269 6.68 2.47 -14.24
N PHE A 270 5.44 2.45 -13.75
CA PHE A 270 4.50 3.58 -13.89
C PHE A 270 4.90 4.77 -13.03
N ILE A 271 5.34 4.54 -11.80
CA ILE A 271 5.86 5.60 -10.93
C ILE A 271 7.09 6.25 -11.56
N SER A 272 7.98 5.48 -12.18
CA SER A 272 9.18 6.02 -12.82
C SER A 272 8.86 6.98 -13.96
N GLU A 273 7.83 6.68 -14.76
CA GLU A 273 7.37 7.58 -15.81
C GLU A 273 6.74 8.86 -15.22
N THR A 274 5.96 8.70 -14.15
CA THR A 274 5.39 9.84 -13.41
C THR A 274 6.49 10.75 -12.85
N VAL A 275 7.54 10.18 -12.28
CA VAL A 275 8.69 10.93 -11.75
C VAL A 275 9.46 11.63 -12.86
N ARG A 276 9.75 10.92 -13.95
CA ARG A 276 10.43 11.48 -15.12
C ARG A 276 9.66 12.67 -15.70
N SER A 277 8.37 12.50 -15.94
CA SER A 277 7.51 13.56 -16.51
C SER A 277 7.38 14.73 -15.54
N GLY A 278 7.25 14.49 -14.25
CA GLY A 278 7.18 15.55 -13.23
C GLY A 278 8.47 16.37 -13.13
N ILE A 279 9.65 15.75 -13.30
CA ILE A 279 10.93 16.49 -13.30
C ILE A 279 11.10 17.31 -14.61
N ILE A 280 10.67 16.77 -15.74
CA ILE A 280 10.75 17.44 -17.04
C ILE A 280 9.74 18.60 -17.12
N SER A 281 8.61 18.53 -16.45
CA SER A 281 7.58 19.58 -16.48
C SER A 281 8.05 20.91 -15.88
N VAL A 282 9.11 20.91 -15.08
CA VAL A 282 9.70 22.13 -14.54
C VAL A 282 10.43 22.89 -15.65
N SER A 283 9.97 24.12 -15.91
CA SER A 283 10.47 24.93 -17.04
C SER A 283 11.98 25.17 -16.98
N LYS A 284 12.63 25.16 -18.15
CA LYS A 284 14.08 25.45 -18.28
C LYS A 284 14.43 26.82 -17.70
N GLY A 285 13.57 27.84 -17.90
CA GLY A 285 13.78 29.18 -17.39
C GLY A 285 13.92 29.24 -15.86
N GLN A 286 13.21 28.38 -15.10
CA GLN A 286 13.38 28.29 -13.65
C GLN A 286 14.78 27.79 -13.26
N ARG A 287 15.35 26.86 -14.02
CA ARG A 287 16.70 26.36 -13.81
C ARG A 287 17.75 27.39 -14.19
N GLU A 288 17.59 28.03 -15.35
CA GLU A 288 18.50 29.07 -15.85
C GLU A 288 18.51 30.29 -14.96
N ALA A 289 17.34 30.79 -14.53
CA ALA A 289 17.24 31.88 -13.57
C ALA A 289 17.92 31.56 -12.23
N SER A 290 17.76 30.33 -11.74
CA SER A 290 18.41 29.88 -10.51
C SER A 290 19.93 29.84 -10.63
N GLN A 291 20.42 29.40 -11.79
CA GLN A 291 21.87 29.38 -12.10
C GLN A 291 22.44 30.80 -12.26
N ALA A 292 21.68 31.70 -12.89
CA ALA A 292 22.07 33.11 -13.00
C ALA A 292 22.19 33.80 -11.64
N LEU A 293 21.44 33.33 -10.61
CA LEU A 293 21.59 33.75 -9.22
C LEU A 293 22.78 33.06 -8.49
N GLY A 294 23.63 32.31 -9.20
CA GLY A 294 24.81 31.66 -8.64
C GLY A 294 24.53 30.39 -7.83
N LEU A 295 23.32 29.82 -7.91
CA LEU A 295 23.00 28.57 -7.21
C LEU A 295 23.68 27.38 -7.85
N LYS A 296 24.36 26.57 -7.04
CA LYS A 296 24.95 25.29 -7.51
C LYS A 296 23.84 24.32 -7.92
N ASN A 297 24.11 23.46 -8.92
CA ASN A 297 23.14 22.50 -9.48
C ASN A 297 22.40 21.69 -8.40
N ASN A 298 23.08 21.25 -7.35
CA ASN A 298 22.45 20.50 -6.25
C ASN A 298 21.40 21.34 -5.47
N LEU A 299 21.67 22.66 -5.31
CA LEU A 299 20.72 23.58 -4.69
C LEU A 299 19.54 23.88 -5.62
N VAL A 300 19.80 24.05 -6.93
CA VAL A 300 18.74 24.21 -7.94
C VAL A 300 17.81 22.99 -7.92
N LEU A 301 18.35 21.76 -7.92
CA LEU A 301 17.53 20.55 -7.82
C LEU A 301 16.72 20.53 -6.53
N ARG A 302 17.35 20.76 -5.38
CA ARG A 302 16.71 20.63 -4.06
C ARG A 302 15.69 21.71 -3.76
N LEU A 303 15.96 22.96 -4.14
CA LEU A 303 15.14 24.12 -3.75
C LEU A 303 14.11 24.52 -4.81
N ILE A 304 14.37 24.22 -6.08
CA ILE A 304 13.55 24.68 -7.21
C ILE A 304 12.87 23.52 -7.91
N VAL A 305 13.63 22.53 -8.40
CA VAL A 305 13.10 21.48 -9.25
C VAL A 305 12.27 20.48 -8.46
N ILE A 306 12.82 19.89 -7.40
CA ILE A 306 12.13 18.83 -6.64
C ILE A 306 10.80 19.32 -6.05
N PRO A 307 10.71 20.50 -5.37
CA PRO A 307 9.44 20.97 -4.83
C PRO A 307 8.36 21.22 -5.90
N GLN A 308 8.75 21.67 -7.09
CA GLN A 308 7.81 21.87 -8.20
C GLN A 308 7.42 20.53 -8.85
N ALA A 309 8.37 19.64 -9.09
CA ALA A 309 8.13 18.32 -9.63
C ALA A 309 7.21 17.49 -8.75
N LEU A 310 7.39 17.51 -7.42
CA LEU A 310 6.54 16.74 -6.49
C LEU A 310 5.06 17.09 -6.60
N ARG A 311 4.70 18.33 -6.91
CA ARG A 311 3.31 18.73 -7.12
C ARG A 311 2.68 18.08 -8.34
N VAL A 312 3.47 17.83 -9.36
CA VAL A 312 3.04 17.14 -10.57
C VAL A 312 3.03 15.63 -10.36
N ILE A 313 3.97 15.11 -9.55
CA ILE A 313 4.14 13.68 -9.28
C ILE A 313 3.05 13.14 -8.34
N ILE A 314 2.70 13.86 -7.27
CA ILE A 314 1.83 13.36 -6.19
C ILE A 314 0.43 12.95 -6.67
N PRO A 315 -0.31 13.73 -7.49
CA PRO A 315 -1.64 13.31 -7.94
C PRO A 315 -1.65 11.98 -8.72
N PRO A 316 -0.81 11.76 -9.75
CA PRO A 316 -0.74 10.47 -10.43
C PRO A 316 -0.23 9.33 -9.53
N LEU A 317 0.65 9.62 -8.56
CA LEU A 317 1.15 8.65 -7.58
C LEU A 317 0.01 8.05 -6.76
N THR A 318 -0.99 8.86 -6.39
CA THR A 318 -2.20 8.39 -5.71
C THR A 318 -2.89 7.28 -6.52
N SER A 319 -3.05 7.49 -7.83
CA SER A 319 -3.66 6.48 -8.72
C SER A 319 -2.86 5.19 -8.75
N GLN A 320 -1.51 5.28 -8.71
CA GLN A 320 -0.67 4.08 -8.68
C GLN A 320 -0.83 3.29 -7.38
N TYR A 321 -0.95 3.95 -6.23
CA TYR A 321 -1.19 3.27 -4.95
C TYR A 321 -2.57 2.62 -4.89
N LEU A 322 -3.61 3.29 -5.40
CA LEU A 322 -4.95 2.72 -5.53
C LEU A 322 -4.96 1.48 -6.44
N ASN A 323 -4.26 1.54 -7.57
CA ASN A 323 -4.16 0.42 -8.51
C ASN A 323 -3.39 -0.75 -7.91
N LEU A 324 -2.25 -0.52 -7.26
CA LEU A 324 -1.49 -1.56 -6.58
C LEU A 324 -2.34 -2.27 -5.53
N THR A 325 -3.05 -1.51 -4.69
CA THR A 325 -3.92 -2.07 -3.65
C THR A 325 -5.05 -2.91 -4.24
N LYS A 326 -5.69 -2.48 -5.32
CA LYS A 326 -6.72 -3.29 -6.02
C LYS A 326 -6.12 -4.54 -6.66
N ASN A 327 -4.94 -4.43 -7.25
CA ASN A 327 -4.23 -5.55 -7.86
C ASN A 327 -3.75 -6.60 -6.85
N SER A 328 -3.79 -6.33 -5.53
CA SER A 328 -3.54 -7.35 -4.51
C SER A 328 -4.49 -8.54 -4.64
N SER A 329 -5.71 -8.32 -5.14
CA SER A 329 -6.70 -9.38 -5.40
C SER A 329 -6.25 -10.42 -6.45
N LEU A 330 -5.26 -10.09 -7.29
CA LEU A 330 -4.65 -11.04 -8.23
C LEU A 330 -3.84 -12.14 -7.52
N GLY A 331 -3.59 -11.98 -6.22
CA GLY A 331 -2.94 -12.98 -5.37
C GLY A 331 -3.65 -14.34 -5.36
N ILE A 332 -4.94 -14.37 -5.68
CA ILE A 332 -5.70 -15.62 -5.85
C ILE A 332 -5.05 -16.57 -6.86
N ALA A 333 -4.40 -16.06 -7.90
CA ALA A 333 -3.76 -16.87 -8.95
C ALA A 333 -2.54 -17.66 -8.46
N ILE A 334 -1.89 -17.23 -7.39
CA ILE A 334 -0.72 -17.88 -6.80
C ILE A 334 -0.99 -18.40 -5.38
N GLY A 335 -2.25 -18.38 -4.93
CA GLY A 335 -2.64 -18.84 -3.58
C GLY A 335 -2.26 -17.90 -2.44
N TYR A 336 -1.96 -16.62 -2.71
CA TYR A 336 -1.76 -15.64 -1.65
C TYR A 336 -3.10 -15.33 -0.96
N ALA A 337 -3.18 -15.59 0.33
CA ALA A 337 -4.42 -15.48 1.11
C ALA A 337 -4.73 -14.02 1.49
N ASP A 338 -5.01 -13.20 0.49
CA ASP A 338 -5.59 -11.87 0.66
C ASP A 338 -7.09 -11.93 1.01
N LEU A 339 -7.74 -10.79 1.07
CA LEU A 339 -9.18 -10.70 1.35
C LEU A 339 -10.02 -11.43 0.29
N VAL A 340 -9.62 -11.39 -0.99
CA VAL A 340 -10.36 -12.05 -2.09
C VAL A 340 -10.17 -13.55 -2.07
N HIS A 341 -8.94 -14.05 -1.97
CA HIS A 341 -8.68 -15.49 -1.94
C HIS A 341 -9.12 -16.13 -0.63
N GLY A 342 -8.67 -15.60 0.51
CA GLY A 342 -8.89 -16.19 1.82
C GLY A 342 -10.37 -16.16 2.23
N PHE A 343 -10.99 -15.00 2.18
CA PHE A 343 -12.40 -14.83 2.59
C PHE A 343 -13.34 -14.90 1.39
N GLY A 344 -13.11 -14.09 0.35
CA GLY A 344 -13.96 -14.02 -0.82
C GLY A 344 -14.07 -15.33 -1.62
N GLY A 345 -13.00 -16.14 -1.65
CA GLY A 345 -12.99 -17.43 -2.34
C GLY A 345 -13.39 -18.60 -1.43
N ILE A 346 -12.61 -18.85 -0.36
CA ILE A 346 -12.78 -20.08 0.45
C ILE A 346 -14.04 -20.01 1.29
N SER A 347 -14.27 -18.93 2.06
CA SER A 347 -15.48 -18.79 2.86
C SER A 347 -16.75 -18.78 2.00
N LEU A 348 -16.69 -18.19 0.80
CA LEU A 348 -17.79 -18.21 -0.15
C LEU A 348 -18.16 -19.64 -0.58
N ASN A 349 -17.15 -20.43 -0.96
CA ASN A 349 -17.37 -21.81 -1.41
C ASN A 349 -17.94 -22.70 -0.29
N GLN A 350 -17.56 -22.45 0.95
CA GLN A 350 -18.06 -23.22 2.10
C GLN A 350 -19.48 -22.85 2.54
N THR A 351 -19.78 -21.53 2.53
CA THR A 351 -21.04 -21.02 3.10
C THR A 351 -22.14 -20.79 2.07
N GLY A 352 -21.78 -20.65 0.78
CA GLY A 352 -22.70 -20.24 -0.28
C GLY A 352 -23.23 -18.81 -0.16
N LYS A 353 -22.74 -18.00 0.79
CA LYS A 353 -23.20 -16.63 1.08
C LYS A 353 -22.57 -15.60 0.14
N ALA A 354 -22.84 -15.74 -1.17
CA ALA A 354 -22.17 -14.98 -2.21
C ALA A 354 -22.39 -13.47 -2.09
N ILE A 355 -23.61 -13.05 -1.81
CA ILE A 355 -23.97 -11.62 -1.77
C ILE A 355 -23.31 -10.96 -0.56
N GLU A 356 -23.44 -11.56 0.61
CA GLU A 356 -22.91 -11.04 1.85
C GLU A 356 -21.38 -10.94 1.81
N ILE A 357 -20.71 -12.02 1.38
CA ILE A 357 -19.25 -12.08 1.32
C ILE A 357 -18.71 -11.11 0.27
N MET A 358 -19.26 -11.10 -0.95
CA MET A 358 -18.81 -10.18 -2.00
C MET A 358 -19.08 -8.71 -1.64
N SER A 359 -20.22 -8.43 -1.00
CA SER A 359 -20.51 -7.08 -0.49
C SER A 359 -19.49 -6.64 0.56
N MET A 360 -19.13 -7.51 1.50
CA MET A 360 -18.08 -7.22 2.49
C MET A 360 -16.74 -6.96 1.82
N VAL A 361 -16.33 -7.78 0.87
CA VAL A 361 -15.08 -7.61 0.12
C VAL A 361 -15.08 -6.27 -0.62
N MET A 362 -16.15 -5.97 -1.37
CA MET A 362 -16.27 -4.73 -2.14
C MET A 362 -16.26 -3.48 -1.25
N VAL A 363 -17.04 -3.48 -0.17
CA VAL A 363 -17.08 -2.36 0.80
C VAL A 363 -15.71 -2.17 1.46
N THR A 364 -15.01 -3.25 1.76
CA THR A 364 -13.67 -3.18 2.34
C THR A 364 -12.66 -2.55 1.38
N TYR A 365 -12.59 -3.00 0.12
CA TYR A 365 -11.72 -2.38 -0.89
C TYR A 365 -12.09 -0.92 -1.16
N LEU A 366 -13.38 -0.59 -1.16
CA LEU A 366 -13.84 0.79 -1.27
C LEU A 366 -13.33 1.63 -0.09
N THR A 367 -13.48 1.14 1.14
CA THR A 367 -13.02 1.82 2.36
C THR A 367 -11.51 2.04 2.35
N ILE A 368 -10.72 1.01 1.99
CA ILE A 368 -9.26 1.14 1.85
C ILE A 368 -8.92 2.19 0.78
N SER A 369 -9.59 2.16 -0.37
CA SER A 369 -9.35 3.11 -1.46
C SER A 369 -9.67 4.55 -1.06
N LEU A 370 -10.80 4.77 -0.37
CA LEU A 370 -11.18 6.10 0.15
C LEU A 370 -10.18 6.58 1.20
N THR A 371 -9.69 5.69 2.06
CA THR A 371 -8.69 5.99 3.08
C THR A 371 -7.36 6.42 2.43
N ILE A 372 -6.86 5.66 1.45
CA ILE A 372 -5.65 6.04 0.69
C ILE A 372 -5.85 7.39 0.01
N SER A 373 -7.00 7.60 -0.65
CA SER A 373 -7.32 8.85 -1.34
C SER A 373 -7.35 10.04 -0.37
N LEU A 374 -7.93 9.85 0.82
CA LEU A 374 -7.98 10.88 1.86
C LEU A 374 -6.57 11.28 2.32
N PHE A 375 -5.71 10.31 2.67
CA PHE A 375 -4.34 10.58 3.10
C PHE A 375 -3.53 11.27 2.00
N MET A 376 -3.64 10.80 0.76
CA MET A 376 -2.93 11.38 -0.36
C MET A 376 -3.42 12.79 -0.71
N ASN A 377 -4.73 13.07 -0.56
CA ASN A 377 -5.27 14.43 -0.74
C ASN A 377 -4.77 15.40 0.34
N ILE A 378 -4.69 14.96 1.60
CA ILE A 378 -4.11 15.77 2.69
C ILE A 378 -2.63 16.05 2.39
N TYR A 379 -1.88 15.04 1.95
CA TYR A 379 -0.49 15.19 1.58
C TYR A 379 -0.32 16.13 0.37
N ASN A 380 -1.12 15.97 -0.67
CA ASN A 380 -1.11 16.84 -1.84
C ASN A 380 -1.35 18.32 -1.47
N LYS A 381 -2.36 18.59 -0.63
CA LYS A 381 -2.61 19.95 -0.13
C LYS A 381 -1.44 20.53 0.65
N SER A 382 -0.66 19.72 1.36
CA SER A 382 0.52 20.18 2.11
C SER A 382 1.70 20.59 1.24
N VAL A 383 1.77 20.06 0.01
CA VAL A 383 2.86 20.29 -0.96
C VAL A 383 2.50 21.41 -1.97
N GLN A 384 1.22 21.73 -2.12
CA GLN A 384 0.79 22.85 -2.97
C GLN A 384 1.25 24.20 -2.41
N PHE A 385 1.55 25.17 -3.29
CA PHE A 385 1.77 26.54 -2.84
C PHE A 385 0.48 27.07 -2.20
N LYS A 386 0.60 27.63 -1.02
CA LYS A 386 -0.36 28.58 -0.53
C LYS A 386 -0.12 29.89 -1.29
N GLY A 387 -0.57 29.96 -2.53
CA GLY A 387 -0.71 31.22 -3.22
C GLY A 387 -1.79 32.00 -2.47
N ASN A 388 -1.50 33.22 -2.06
CA ASN A 388 -2.53 34.15 -1.67
C ASN A 388 -3.47 34.25 -2.89
N ALA A 389 -4.67 33.67 -2.78
CA ALA A 389 -5.77 33.98 -3.66
C ALA A 389 -6.33 35.34 -3.24
#